data_efa7afb48da8d0a61ef4ad7fdc398d4a
#
_entry.id   efa7afb48da8d0a61ef4ad7fdc398d4a
#
_cell.length_a   1.000
_cell.length_b   1.000
_cell.length_c   1.000
_cell.angle_alpha   90.00
_cell.angle_beta   90.00
_cell.angle_gamma   90.00
#
_symmetry.space_group_name_H-M   'P 1'
#
loop_
_entity.id
_entity.type
_entity.pdbx_description
1 polymer ?
#
loop_
_entity_poly.entity_id
_entity_poly.type
_entity_poly.pdbx_seq_one_letter_code
_entity_poly.pdbx_strand_id
1 'polypeptide(L)'
;MYAEKISPFVCDTVDLMARAIEDNKRILFEGAQGTLLDVDFGTYPYTTSSNASAGGVSSGIGVSPKQIHEIIGIMKAYATRVGSGPFPTEIGGEQGEHIRKKGGEFGATTGRPRRCGWFDAVAVQHSVRISGVDSLIMTKLDVLDDQETIRICTGYKSNKKVYYNFPADLDILENCEPVYEEVSGWMEDTSNVRDVKDLPGKAMDYIRKIEEIVGLKVKMVSV
;
A
#
# COMPACT_ATOMS: atom_id res chain seq x y z
N MET A 1 -36.80 -13.43 5.32
CA MET A 1 -36.52 -12.32 4.32
C MET A 1 -35.03 -12.24 4.00
N TYR A 2 -34.18 -11.33 4.55
CA TYR A 2 -32.72 -11.36 4.25
C TYR A 2 -32.00 -12.44 5.05
N ALA A 3 -32.40 -12.70 6.31
CA ALA A 3 -31.80 -13.72 7.14
C ALA A 3 -31.85 -15.14 6.49
N GLU A 4 -32.96 -15.51 5.89
CA GLU A 4 -33.10 -16.79 5.18
C GLU A 4 -32.15 -16.92 3.98
N LYS A 5 -31.92 -15.79 3.27
CA LYS A 5 -30.98 -15.74 2.12
C LYS A 5 -29.51 -15.80 2.54
N ILE A 6 -29.18 -15.25 3.71
CA ILE A 6 -27.81 -15.13 4.21
C ILE A 6 -27.42 -16.35 5.04
N SER A 7 -28.38 -16.96 5.76
CA SER A 7 -28.11 -18.08 6.66
C SER A 7 -27.26 -19.22 6.09
N PRO A 8 -27.40 -19.63 4.80
CA PRO A 8 -26.52 -20.65 4.22
C PRO A 8 -25.05 -20.26 4.09
N PHE A 9 -24.74 -18.96 4.21
CA PHE A 9 -23.39 -18.42 4.11
C PHE A 9 -22.78 -18.06 5.48
N VAL A 10 -23.49 -18.33 6.58
CA VAL A 10 -23.03 -18.06 7.95
C VAL A 10 -22.52 -19.35 8.57
N CYS A 11 -21.32 -19.32 9.12
CA CYS A 11 -20.72 -20.44 9.82
C CYS A 11 -19.85 -19.95 10.99
N ASP A 12 -19.45 -20.87 11.86
CA ASP A 12 -18.37 -20.64 12.81
C ASP A 12 -17.03 -20.63 12.06
N THR A 13 -16.46 -19.43 11.92
CA THR A 13 -15.21 -19.26 11.18
C THR A 13 -14.00 -19.85 11.90
N VAL A 14 -14.01 -19.90 13.23
CA VAL A 14 -12.93 -20.48 14.03
C VAL A 14 -12.84 -21.98 13.77
N ASP A 15 -13.97 -22.69 13.83
CA ASP A 15 -14.05 -24.13 13.56
C ASP A 15 -13.74 -24.44 12.07
N LEU A 16 -14.26 -23.63 11.15
CA LEU A 16 -13.94 -23.76 9.71
C LEU A 16 -12.45 -23.68 9.45
N MET A 17 -11.79 -22.67 10.03
CA MET A 17 -10.36 -22.46 9.85
C MET A 17 -9.51 -23.53 10.53
N ALA A 18 -9.90 -23.98 11.73
CA ALA A 18 -9.21 -25.06 12.42
C ALA A 18 -9.16 -26.32 11.55
N ARG A 19 -10.32 -26.74 11.03
CA ARG A 19 -10.41 -27.91 10.11
C ARG A 19 -9.60 -27.70 8.82
N ALA A 20 -9.66 -26.53 8.23
CA ALA A 20 -8.90 -26.26 7.01
C ALA A 20 -7.38 -26.37 7.23
N ILE A 21 -6.88 -25.93 8.40
CA ILE A 21 -5.48 -26.04 8.80
C ILE A 21 -5.11 -27.50 9.08
N GLU A 22 -5.92 -28.24 9.83
CA GLU A 22 -5.72 -29.67 10.11
C GLU A 22 -5.66 -30.49 8.82
N ASP A 23 -6.51 -30.16 7.85
CA ASP A 23 -6.55 -30.78 6.52
C ASP A 23 -5.39 -30.31 5.60
N ASN A 24 -4.46 -29.47 6.08
CA ASN A 24 -3.37 -28.89 5.30
C ASN A 24 -3.85 -28.15 4.02
N LYS A 25 -4.97 -27.46 4.08
CA LYS A 25 -5.46 -26.66 2.95
C LYS A 25 -4.55 -25.45 2.72
N ARG A 26 -4.43 -25.07 1.44
CA ARG A 26 -3.80 -23.79 1.08
C ARG A 26 -4.81 -22.66 1.30
N ILE A 27 -4.48 -21.76 2.19
CA ILE A 27 -5.37 -20.68 2.62
C ILE A 27 -4.73 -19.34 2.21
N LEU A 28 -5.49 -18.50 1.54
CA LEU A 28 -5.12 -17.11 1.22
C LEU A 28 -6.02 -16.18 2.02
N PHE A 29 -5.40 -15.34 2.83
CA PHE A 29 -6.08 -14.24 3.52
C PHE A 29 -5.88 -12.96 2.70
N GLU A 30 -6.97 -12.38 2.26
CA GLU A 30 -6.96 -11.12 1.53
C GLU A 30 -7.50 -10.02 2.44
N GLY A 31 -6.63 -9.02 2.72
CA GLY A 31 -7.02 -7.81 3.44
C GLY A 31 -7.78 -6.82 2.54
N ALA A 32 -8.34 -5.82 3.16
CA ALA A 32 -8.99 -4.70 2.48
C ALA A 32 -8.39 -3.37 2.95
N GLN A 33 -8.66 -2.30 2.23
CA GLN A 33 -8.18 -0.93 2.48
C GLN A 33 -6.64 -0.82 2.38
N GLY A 34 -5.98 -0.33 3.43
CA GLY A 34 -4.54 -0.18 3.51
C GLY A 34 -4.11 0.17 4.93
N THR A 35 -2.85 -0.05 5.26
CA THR A 35 -2.32 0.06 6.63
C THR A 35 -2.58 1.43 7.27
N LEU A 36 -2.48 2.53 6.51
CA LEU A 36 -2.75 3.86 7.07
C LEU A 36 -4.24 4.14 7.36
N LEU A 37 -5.13 3.22 6.96
CA LEU A 37 -6.56 3.23 7.31
C LEU A 37 -6.88 2.28 8.45
N ASP A 38 -5.91 1.55 9.00
CA ASP A 38 -6.09 0.70 10.20
C ASP A 38 -6.56 1.54 11.39
N VAL A 39 -7.53 1.02 12.16
CA VAL A 39 -8.15 1.75 13.25
C VAL A 39 -7.16 2.05 14.39
N ASP A 40 -6.18 1.18 14.60
CA ASP A 40 -5.21 1.31 15.71
C ASP A 40 -3.89 1.95 15.25
N PHE A 41 -3.42 1.62 14.04
CA PHE A 41 -2.08 2.00 13.54
C PHE A 41 -2.11 2.98 12.36
N GLY A 42 -3.29 3.34 11.90
CA GLY A 42 -3.48 4.32 10.83
C GLY A 42 -3.49 5.77 11.32
N THR A 43 -3.86 6.66 10.42
CA THR A 43 -3.94 8.11 10.67
C THR A 43 -5.27 8.50 11.33
N TYR A 44 -5.54 8.02 12.53
CA TYR A 44 -6.77 8.34 13.26
C TYR A 44 -6.94 9.87 13.43
N PRO A 45 -8.13 10.45 13.23
CA PRO A 45 -9.43 9.80 13.02
C PRO A 45 -9.76 9.45 11.55
N TYR A 46 -8.84 9.62 10.61
CA TYR A 46 -9.06 9.37 9.19
C TYR A 46 -8.79 7.90 8.84
N THR A 47 -9.47 6.99 9.51
CA THR A 47 -9.31 5.54 9.42
C THR A 47 -10.61 4.83 9.06
N THR A 48 -10.55 3.54 8.76
CA THR A 48 -11.72 2.67 8.76
C THR A 48 -12.02 2.19 10.18
N SER A 49 -13.15 1.51 10.37
CA SER A 49 -13.54 0.93 11.66
C SER A 49 -12.99 -0.50 11.86
N SER A 50 -12.01 -0.91 11.06
CA SER A 50 -11.45 -2.26 11.08
C SER A 50 -9.92 -2.24 11.11
N ASN A 51 -9.33 -3.38 11.51
CA ASN A 51 -7.90 -3.60 11.42
C ASN A 51 -7.53 -3.97 9.98
N ALA A 52 -6.91 -3.03 9.26
CA ALA A 52 -6.48 -3.21 7.88
C ALA A 52 -5.06 -3.78 7.75
N SER A 53 -4.33 -3.90 8.87
CA SER A 53 -3.02 -4.55 8.96
C SER A 53 -3.15 -6.08 9.01
N ALA A 54 -2.03 -6.80 8.90
CA ALA A 54 -2.03 -8.27 8.97
C ALA A 54 -2.61 -8.83 10.28
N GLY A 55 -2.54 -8.05 11.38
CA GLY A 55 -3.19 -8.39 12.65
C GLY A 55 -4.71 -8.56 12.54
N GLY A 56 -5.32 -7.92 11.54
CA GLY A 56 -6.75 -8.05 11.25
C GLY A 56 -7.20 -9.47 10.89
N VAL A 57 -6.32 -10.32 10.39
CA VAL A 57 -6.62 -11.74 10.13
C VAL A 57 -7.01 -12.44 11.42
N SER A 58 -6.19 -12.30 12.46
CA SER A 58 -6.43 -12.96 13.74
C SER A 58 -7.67 -12.43 14.44
N SER A 59 -7.88 -11.12 14.47
CA SER A 59 -9.05 -10.52 15.13
C SER A 59 -10.36 -10.70 14.31
N GLY A 60 -10.26 -10.81 12.98
CA GLY A 60 -11.42 -10.90 12.11
C GLY A 60 -12.03 -12.30 11.98
N ILE A 61 -11.20 -13.34 11.91
CA ILE A 61 -11.65 -14.71 11.65
C ILE A 61 -11.18 -15.75 12.66
N GLY A 62 -10.44 -15.33 13.69
CA GLY A 62 -10.04 -16.19 14.81
C GLY A 62 -8.89 -17.16 14.49
N VAL A 63 -8.00 -16.81 13.55
CA VAL A 63 -6.82 -17.62 13.23
C VAL A 63 -5.63 -17.17 14.08
N SER A 64 -4.88 -18.13 14.64
CA SER A 64 -3.64 -17.81 15.35
C SER A 64 -2.60 -17.17 14.44
N PRO A 65 -1.90 -16.10 14.87
CA PRO A 65 -0.81 -15.53 14.08
C PRO A 65 0.28 -16.55 13.69
N LYS A 66 0.47 -17.60 14.47
CA LYS A 66 1.42 -18.69 14.18
C LYS A 66 1.06 -19.53 12.97
N GLN A 67 -0.16 -19.41 12.46
CA GLN A 67 -0.64 -20.13 11.28
C GLN A 67 -0.48 -19.30 9.99
N ILE A 68 -0.01 -18.07 10.10
CA ILE A 68 0.32 -17.23 8.95
C ILE A 68 1.79 -17.45 8.61
N HIS A 69 2.06 -18.08 7.45
CA HIS A 69 3.40 -18.49 7.07
C HIS A 69 4.15 -17.42 6.27
N GLU A 70 3.42 -16.61 5.50
CA GLU A 70 3.99 -15.55 4.67
C GLU A 70 3.02 -14.38 4.59
N ILE A 71 3.55 -13.17 4.69
CA ILE A 71 2.80 -11.92 4.54
C ILE A 71 3.35 -11.16 3.36
N ILE A 72 2.52 -10.97 2.34
CA ILE A 72 2.89 -10.25 1.12
C ILE A 72 2.28 -8.85 1.17
N GLY A 73 3.13 -7.83 1.12
CA GLY A 73 2.71 -6.44 1.03
C GLY A 73 2.44 -6.04 -0.42
N ILE A 74 1.24 -5.53 -0.69
CA ILE A 74 0.92 -4.97 -2.01
C ILE A 74 1.01 -3.45 -1.93
N MET A 75 1.86 -2.86 -2.78
CA MET A 75 2.05 -1.42 -2.89
C MET A 75 1.91 -0.97 -4.34
N LYS A 76 1.56 0.26 -4.57
CA LYS A 76 1.64 0.89 -5.89
C LYS A 76 3.03 1.49 -6.11
N ALA A 77 3.41 1.73 -7.35
CA ALA A 77 4.61 2.48 -7.67
C ALA A 77 4.54 3.97 -7.25
N TYR A 78 3.39 4.45 -6.81
CA TYR A 78 3.12 5.78 -6.29
C TYR A 78 2.11 5.68 -5.13
N ALA A 79 1.82 6.75 -4.44
CA ALA A 79 0.88 6.74 -3.33
C ALA A 79 -0.52 7.23 -3.75
N THR A 80 -1.56 6.69 -3.10
CA THR A 80 -2.93 7.20 -3.25
C THR A 80 -3.64 7.26 -1.91
N ARG A 81 -4.52 8.24 -1.75
CA ARG A 81 -5.39 8.35 -0.58
C ARG A 81 -6.82 8.68 -0.97
N VAL A 82 -7.76 8.02 -0.32
CA VAL A 82 -9.20 8.33 -0.43
C VAL A 82 -9.63 9.16 0.77
N GLY A 83 -10.38 10.23 0.51
CA GLY A 83 -10.93 11.08 1.56
C GLY A 83 -9.92 12.02 2.21
N SER A 84 -10.27 12.51 3.40
CA SER A 84 -9.50 13.48 4.17
C SER A 84 -8.33 12.83 4.92
N GLY A 85 -7.56 13.66 5.61
CA GLY A 85 -6.39 13.28 6.41
C GLY A 85 -5.06 13.61 5.74
N PRO A 86 -3.97 13.49 6.50
CA PRO A 86 -2.64 13.89 6.05
C PRO A 86 -2.16 13.05 4.87
N PHE A 87 -1.52 13.71 3.93
CA PHE A 87 -0.91 13.08 2.77
C PHE A 87 0.35 13.85 2.38
N PRO A 88 1.46 13.66 3.09
CA PRO A 88 2.67 14.46 2.92
C PRO A 88 3.21 14.49 1.49
N THR A 89 3.07 13.39 0.75
CA THR A 89 3.59 13.25 -0.61
C THR A 89 2.60 13.62 -1.70
N GLU A 90 1.46 14.22 -1.36
CA GLU A 90 0.43 14.57 -2.34
C GLU A 90 0.94 15.46 -3.46
N ILE A 91 0.58 15.13 -4.69
CA ILE A 91 0.90 15.89 -5.89
C ILE A 91 -0.33 16.71 -6.27
N GLY A 92 -0.19 18.03 -6.19
CA GLY A 92 -1.23 18.97 -6.62
C GLY A 92 -1.19 19.28 -8.11
N GLY A 93 -2.18 20.07 -8.56
CA GLY A 93 -2.22 20.60 -9.91
C GLY A 93 -2.37 19.56 -11.02
N GLU A 94 -1.87 19.94 -12.21
CA GLU A 94 -2.01 19.14 -13.43
C GLU A 94 -1.30 17.79 -13.35
N GLN A 95 -0.15 17.71 -12.69
CA GLN A 95 0.61 16.47 -12.54
C GLN A 95 -0.15 15.43 -11.72
N GLY A 96 -0.73 15.82 -10.57
CA GLY A 96 -1.54 14.91 -9.77
C GLY A 96 -2.80 14.43 -10.50
N GLU A 97 -3.41 15.32 -11.29
CA GLU A 97 -4.57 14.98 -12.13
C GLU A 97 -4.19 14.03 -13.27
N HIS A 98 -3.03 14.21 -13.87
CA HIS A 98 -2.50 13.33 -14.91
C HIS A 98 -2.29 11.90 -14.37
N ILE A 99 -1.57 11.75 -13.24
CA ILE A 99 -1.36 10.45 -12.59
C ILE A 99 -2.70 9.80 -12.21
N ARG A 100 -3.66 10.58 -11.69
CA ARG A 100 -5.00 10.10 -11.35
C ARG A 100 -5.72 9.51 -12.56
N LYS A 101 -5.74 10.23 -13.68
CA LYS A 101 -6.41 9.78 -14.92
C LYS A 101 -5.73 8.56 -15.50
N LYS A 102 -4.41 8.59 -15.63
CA LYS A 102 -3.62 7.48 -16.19
C LYS A 102 -3.73 6.23 -15.32
N GLY A 103 -3.69 6.40 -14.00
CA GLY A 103 -3.86 5.30 -13.05
C GLY A 103 -5.30 4.84 -12.84
N GLY A 104 -6.30 5.52 -13.42
CA GLY A 104 -7.71 5.20 -13.15
C GLY A 104 -8.05 5.34 -11.67
N GLU A 105 -7.46 6.33 -10.97
CA GLU A 105 -7.58 6.47 -9.53
C GLU A 105 -8.92 7.10 -9.11
N PHE A 106 -9.96 6.28 -9.23
CA PHE A 106 -11.33 6.58 -8.84
C PHE A 106 -11.88 5.43 -7.99
N GLY A 107 -12.79 5.75 -7.08
CA GLY A 107 -13.46 4.73 -6.27
C GLY A 107 -14.34 3.82 -7.14
N ALA A 108 -14.16 2.50 -7.03
CA ALA A 108 -14.87 1.54 -7.88
C ALA A 108 -16.41 1.67 -7.77
N THR A 109 -16.93 1.94 -6.57
CA THR A 109 -18.37 2.03 -6.34
C THR A 109 -18.91 3.45 -6.48
N THR A 110 -18.15 4.45 -5.99
CA THR A 110 -18.64 5.83 -5.86
C THR A 110 -18.10 6.76 -6.96
N GLY A 111 -17.11 6.32 -7.74
CA GLY A 111 -16.42 7.18 -8.71
C GLY A 111 -15.63 8.34 -8.08
N ARG A 112 -15.52 8.42 -6.74
CA ARG A 112 -14.80 9.53 -6.09
C ARG A 112 -13.34 9.54 -6.51
N PRO A 113 -12.78 10.71 -6.90
CA PRO A 113 -11.37 10.82 -7.24
C PRO A 113 -10.51 10.53 -6.00
N ARG A 114 -9.45 9.75 -6.21
CA ARG A 114 -8.41 9.56 -5.20
C ARG A 114 -7.36 10.65 -5.33
N ARG A 115 -6.83 11.09 -4.19
CA ARG A 115 -5.64 11.93 -4.14
C ARG A 115 -4.43 11.07 -4.54
N CYS A 116 -3.54 11.61 -5.35
CA CYS A 116 -2.33 10.91 -5.81
C CYS A 116 -1.09 11.62 -5.25
N GLY A 117 -0.06 10.86 -4.97
CA GLY A 117 1.19 11.35 -4.40
C GLY A 117 2.39 10.54 -4.86
N TRP A 118 3.59 11.06 -4.64
CA TRP A 118 4.82 10.33 -4.87
C TRP A 118 4.94 9.14 -3.91
N PHE A 119 5.77 8.17 -4.28
CA PHE A 119 6.01 7.00 -3.44
C PHE A 119 6.53 7.43 -2.07
N ASP A 120 5.89 6.93 -1.02
CA ASP A 120 6.20 7.26 0.37
C ASP A 120 6.86 6.07 1.07
N ALA A 121 8.20 6.06 1.06
CA ALA A 121 8.95 4.97 1.66
C ALA A 121 8.81 4.94 3.18
N VAL A 122 8.58 6.08 3.83
CA VAL A 122 8.37 6.14 5.30
C VAL A 122 7.08 5.43 5.68
N ALA A 123 5.99 5.70 4.92
CA ALA A 123 4.70 5.05 5.13
C ALA A 123 4.76 3.54 4.80
N VAL A 124 5.50 3.15 3.74
CA VAL A 124 5.68 1.74 3.39
C VAL A 124 6.50 1.00 4.45
N GLN A 125 7.61 1.57 4.94
CA GLN A 125 8.40 0.98 6.03
C GLN A 125 7.57 0.82 7.32
N HIS A 126 6.71 1.77 7.64
CA HIS A 126 5.76 1.67 8.75
C HIS A 126 4.82 0.48 8.55
N SER A 127 4.23 0.35 7.37
CA SER A 127 3.32 -0.74 7.01
C SER A 127 4.00 -2.12 7.09
N VAL A 128 5.23 -2.21 6.58
CA VAL A 128 6.09 -3.41 6.65
C VAL A 128 6.33 -3.82 8.10
N ARG A 129 6.67 -2.85 8.96
CA ARG A 129 6.97 -3.10 10.38
C ARG A 129 5.75 -3.57 11.16
N ILE A 130 4.59 -2.93 10.95
CA ILE A 130 3.34 -3.26 11.66
C ILE A 130 2.82 -4.63 11.25
N SER A 131 2.87 -4.93 9.96
CA SER A 131 2.30 -6.17 9.42
C SER A 131 3.29 -7.33 9.39
N GLY A 132 4.59 -7.09 9.60
CA GLY A 132 5.61 -8.14 9.48
C GLY A 132 5.72 -8.67 8.05
N VAL A 133 5.72 -7.78 7.06
CA VAL A 133 5.74 -8.15 5.63
C VAL A 133 7.05 -8.84 5.27
N ASP A 134 6.98 -9.99 4.59
CA ASP A 134 8.13 -10.77 4.15
C ASP A 134 8.62 -10.36 2.75
N SER A 135 7.71 -9.93 1.89
CA SER A 135 8.01 -9.53 0.51
C SER A 135 6.97 -8.58 -0.05
N LEU A 136 7.32 -7.87 -1.12
CA LEU A 136 6.50 -6.86 -1.74
C LEU A 136 6.06 -7.26 -3.15
N ILE A 137 4.86 -6.82 -3.52
CA ILE A 137 4.37 -6.77 -4.90
C ILE A 137 4.16 -5.30 -5.25
N MET A 138 4.78 -4.84 -6.32
CA MET A 138 4.56 -3.49 -6.84
C MET A 138 3.54 -3.51 -7.96
N THR A 139 2.58 -2.62 -7.92
CA THR A 139 1.52 -2.51 -8.94
C THR A 139 1.53 -1.14 -9.60
N LYS A 140 0.97 -1.06 -10.82
CA LYS A 140 0.78 0.18 -11.55
C LYS A 140 2.08 0.95 -11.84
N LEU A 141 3.13 0.22 -12.21
CA LEU A 141 4.40 0.84 -12.60
C LEU A 141 4.25 1.67 -13.87
N ASP A 142 3.43 1.19 -14.82
CA ASP A 142 3.08 1.81 -16.10
C ASP A 142 2.52 3.24 -15.97
N VAL A 143 1.92 3.56 -14.85
CA VAL A 143 1.38 4.91 -14.59
C VAL A 143 2.47 5.98 -14.53
N LEU A 144 3.70 5.59 -14.24
CA LEU A 144 4.85 6.50 -14.16
C LEU A 144 5.69 6.58 -15.44
N ASP A 145 5.30 5.90 -16.52
CA ASP A 145 6.05 5.75 -17.77
C ASP A 145 6.48 7.07 -18.44
N ASP A 146 5.68 8.11 -18.26
CA ASP A 146 5.87 9.43 -18.87
C ASP A 146 6.39 10.51 -17.89
N GLN A 147 6.84 10.09 -16.72
CA GLN A 147 7.44 10.99 -15.75
C GLN A 147 8.95 11.12 -16.02
N GLU A 148 9.45 12.32 -16.32
CA GLU A 148 10.88 12.58 -16.51
C GLU A 148 11.67 12.39 -15.21
N THR A 149 11.07 12.78 -14.09
CA THR A 149 11.64 12.67 -12.75
C THR A 149 10.60 12.10 -11.82
N ILE A 150 11.00 11.08 -11.05
CA ILE A 150 10.17 10.43 -10.06
C ILE A 150 10.77 10.70 -8.68
N ARG A 151 9.91 10.96 -7.69
CA ARG A 151 10.32 11.27 -6.33
C ARG A 151 9.97 10.14 -5.39
N ILE A 152 10.89 9.83 -4.48
CA ILE A 152 10.70 8.87 -3.39
C ILE A 152 10.85 9.63 -2.08
N CYS A 153 9.80 9.68 -1.27
CA CYS A 153 9.87 10.30 0.04
C CYS A 153 10.59 9.39 1.02
N THR A 154 11.70 9.89 1.59
CA THR A 154 12.55 9.17 2.53
C THR A 154 12.50 9.72 3.96
N GLY A 155 11.79 10.81 4.17
CA GLY A 155 11.63 11.43 5.47
C GLY A 155 10.60 12.56 5.46
N TYR A 156 10.18 12.97 6.65
CA TYR A 156 9.29 14.13 6.85
C TYR A 156 9.98 15.18 7.69
N LYS A 157 10.06 16.40 7.18
CA LYS A 157 10.65 17.53 7.90
C LYS A 157 9.57 18.36 8.58
N SER A 158 9.64 18.50 9.89
CA SER A 158 8.78 19.37 10.68
C SER A 158 9.57 20.02 11.81
N ASN A 159 9.37 21.32 12.04
CA ASN A 159 10.00 22.08 13.12
C ASN A 159 11.55 21.89 13.22
N LYS A 160 12.26 21.98 12.09
CA LYS A 160 13.71 21.80 11.94
C LYS A 160 14.22 20.38 12.25
N LYS A 161 13.32 19.41 12.46
CA LYS A 161 13.64 17.99 12.66
C LYS A 161 13.20 17.18 11.45
N VAL A 162 13.98 16.16 11.07
CA VAL A 162 13.61 15.19 10.06
C VAL A 162 13.23 13.87 10.76
N TYR A 163 12.07 13.36 10.40
CA TYR A 163 11.53 12.08 10.88
C TYR A 163 11.72 11.04 9.77
N TYR A 164 12.52 10.04 10.04
CA TYR A 164 12.74 8.89 9.14
C TYR A 164 11.82 7.70 9.49
N ASN A 165 11.07 7.81 10.58
CA ASN A 165 10.02 6.87 10.94
C ASN A 165 8.68 7.60 10.88
N PHE A 166 7.62 6.86 10.59
CA PHE A 166 6.26 7.40 10.51
C PHE A 166 5.85 7.98 11.87
N PRO A 167 5.51 9.27 11.96
CA PRO A 167 5.10 9.89 13.21
C PRO A 167 3.70 9.43 13.61
N ALA A 168 3.51 9.13 14.90
CA ALA A 168 2.18 8.89 15.45
C ALA A 168 1.36 10.18 15.65
N ASP A 169 2.04 11.31 15.72
CA ASP A 169 1.44 12.63 15.89
C ASP A 169 0.90 13.15 14.55
N LEU A 170 -0.42 13.35 14.51
CA LEU A 170 -1.12 13.81 13.32
C LEU A 170 -0.72 15.22 12.92
N ASP A 171 -0.47 16.11 13.90
CA ASP A 171 -0.07 17.50 13.63
C ASP A 171 1.28 17.55 12.89
N ILE A 172 2.18 16.60 13.18
CA ILE A 172 3.43 16.47 12.45
C ILE A 172 3.16 16.07 11.01
N LEU A 173 2.30 15.07 10.78
CA LEU A 173 1.97 14.58 9.44
C LEU A 173 1.25 15.62 8.57
N GLU A 174 0.38 16.43 9.18
CA GLU A 174 -0.38 17.47 8.47
C GLU A 174 0.48 18.67 8.08
N ASN A 175 1.53 18.96 8.87
CA ASN A 175 2.35 20.16 8.71
C ASN A 175 3.79 19.87 8.29
N CYS A 176 4.14 18.63 7.93
CA CYS A 176 5.48 18.31 7.47
C CYS A 176 5.69 18.59 5.98
N GLU A 177 6.95 18.80 5.64
CA GLU A 177 7.45 18.82 4.28
C GLU A 177 8.10 17.46 3.98
N PRO A 178 7.75 16.76 2.87
CA PRO A 178 8.42 15.54 2.50
C PRO A 178 9.85 15.79 2.05
N VAL A 179 10.76 14.93 2.48
CA VAL A 179 12.16 14.91 2.02
C VAL A 179 12.24 13.88 0.90
N TYR A 180 12.63 14.32 -0.28
CA TYR A 180 12.66 13.47 -1.47
C TYR A 180 14.06 13.09 -1.91
N GLU A 181 14.21 11.86 -2.37
CA GLU A 181 15.23 11.46 -3.32
C GLU A 181 14.61 11.44 -4.71
N GLU A 182 15.32 11.98 -5.71
CA GLU A 182 14.86 12.01 -7.10
C GLU A 182 15.58 10.95 -7.92
N VAL A 183 14.83 10.27 -8.77
CA VAL A 183 15.35 9.31 -9.74
C VAL A 183 14.86 9.68 -11.14
N SER A 184 15.66 9.37 -12.16
CA SER A 184 15.25 9.58 -13.54
C SER A 184 14.14 8.62 -13.92
N GLY A 185 13.08 9.12 -14.55
CA GLY A 185 12.06 8.29 -15.16
C GLY A 185 12.58 7.60 -16.42
N TRP A 186 11.86 6.59 -16.85
CA TRP A 186 12.26 5.76 -18.00
C TRP A 186 11.71 6.24 -19.34
N MET A 187 10.60 6.99 -19.36
CA MET A 187 10.00 7.56 -20.58
C MET A 187 9.72 6.52 -21.67
N GLU A 188 9.34 5.32 -21.27
CA GLU A 188 9.04 4.19 -22.15
C GLU A 188 7.75 3.51 -21.70
N ASP A 189 6.91 3.05 -22.63
CA ASP A 189 5.66 2.35 -22.33
C ASP A 189 5.96 0.93 -21.80
N THR A 190 5.59 0.67 -20.54
CA THR A 190 5.76 -0.63 -19.90
C THR A 190 4.50 -1.48 -19.87
N SER A 191 3.35 -0.97 -20.33
CA SER A 191 2.03 -1.63 -20.21
C SER A 191 1.94 -3.03 -20.83
N ASN A 192 2.79 -3.32 -21.79
CA ASN A 192 2.86 -4.61 -22.48
C ASN A 192 4.01 -5.51 -22.02
N VAL A 193 4.83 -5.09 -21.06
CA VAL A 193 5.92 -5.91 -20.52
C VAL A 193 5.35 -7.09 -19.74
N ARG A 194 5.92 -8.29 -19.94
CA ARG A 194 5.48 -9.53 -19.29
C ARG A 194 6.60 -10.27 -18.58
N ASP A 195 7.86 -9.92 -18.84
CA ASP A 195 9.04 -10.41 -18.09
C ASP A 195 9.74 -9.21 -17.46
N VAL A 196 10.13 -9.31 -16.21
CA VAL A 196 10.85 -8.25 -15.50
C VAL A 196 12.15 -7.86 -16.17
N LYS A 197 12.75 -8.77 -16.95
CA LYS A 197 13.98 -8.53 -17.73
C LYS A 197 13.79 -7.56 -18.89
N ASP A 198 12.55 -7.41 -19.35
CA ASP A 198 12.18 -6.55 -20.46
C ASP A 198 11.80 -5.13 -19.97
N LEU A 199 11.81 -4.89 -18.66
CA LEU A 199 11.61 -3.57 -18.10
C LEU A 199 12.79 -2.65 -18.45
N PRO A 200 12.54 -1.36 -18.76
CA PRO A 200 13.58 -0.36 -18.94
C PRO A 200 14.56 -0.32 -17.76
N GLY A 201 15.84 -0.11 -18.04
CA GLY A 201 16.88 -0.08 -17.01
C GLY A 201 16.58 0.89 -15.88
N LYS A 202 16.07 2.09 -16.20
CA LYS A 202 15.67 3.09 -15.19
C LYS A 202 14.47 2.66 -14.36
N ALA A 203 13.52 1.91 -14.92
CA ALA A 203 12.42 1.33 -14.17
C ALA A 203 12.93 0.30 -13.15
N MET A 204 13.90 -0.52 -13.56
CA MET A 204 14.59 -1.44 -12.66
C MET A 204 15.39 -0.71 -11.57
N ASP A 205 16.02 0.43 -11.89
CA ASP A 205 16.75 1.24 -10.91
C ASP A 205 15.78 1.84 -9.87
N TYR A 206 14.59 2.27 -10.30
CA TYR A 206 13.54 2.72 -9.41
C TYR A 206 13.10 1.62 -8.43
N ILE A 207 12.85 0.41 -8.94
CA ILE A 207 12.47 -0.75 -8.11
C ILE A 207 13.59 -1.08 -7.12
N ARG A 208 14.85 -1.16 -7.57
CA ARG A 208 16.02 -1.43 -6.71
C ARG A 208 16.20 -0.37 -5.63
N LYS A 209 15.96 0.90 -5.99
CA LYS A 209 16.03 2.01 -5.01
C LYS A 209 14.98 1.86 -3.92
N ILE A 210 13.76 1.46 -4.27
CA ILE A 210 12.70 1.18 -3.29
C ILE A 210 13.09 -0.02 -2.42
N GLU A 211 13.59 -1.11 -3.01
CA GLU A 211 14.07 -2.27 -2.24
C GLU A 211 15.16 -1.89 -1.24
N GLU A 212 16.12 -1.06 -1.66
CA GLU A 212 17.20 -0.57 -0.79
C GLU A 212 16.64 0.23 0.40
N ILE A 213 15.73 1.17 0.14
CA ILE A 213 15.18 2.04 1.18
C ILE A 213 14.25 1.27 2.10
N VAL A 214 13.36 0.44 1.55
CA VAL A 214 12.35 -0.30 2.34
C VAL A 214 12.96 -1.51 3.05
N GLY A 215 14.03 -2.08 2.52
CA GLY A 215 14.72 -3.24 3.09
C GLY A 215 14.09 -4.58 2.73
N LEU A 216 13.17 -4.63 1.77
CA LEU A 216 12.49 -5.85 1.31
C LEU A 216 12.53 -5.98 -0.22
N LYS A 217 12.48 -7.23 -0.68
CA LYS A 217 12.45 -7.53 -2.12
C LYS A 217 11.06 -7.39 -2.73
N VAL A 218 11.02 -6.83 -3.93
CA VAL A 218 9.85 -6.81 -4.80
C VAL A 218 9.85 -8.10 -5.62
N LYS A 219 9.00 -9.05 -5.23
CA LYS A 219 8.93 -10.38 -5.89
C LYS A 219 8.13 -10.35 -7.20
N MET A 220 7.24 -9.38 -7.35
CA MET A 220 6.38 -9.27 -8.53
C MET A 220 6.12 -7.80 -8.84
N VAL A 221 6.07 -7.49 -10.13
CA VAL A 221 5.68 -6.17 -10.65
C VAL A 221 4.49 -6.35 -11.58
N SER A 222 3.48 -5.50 -11.41
CA SER A 222 2.33 -5.41 -12.32
C SER A 222 2.37 -4.06 -13.04
N VAL A 223 2.18 -4.13 -14.32
CA VAL A 223 2.00 -3.02 -15.26
C VAL A 223 0.61 -3.05 -15.86
#